data_fb297aae831072ad3b28136fafe543e4
#
_entry.id   fb297aae831072ad3b28136fafe543e4
#
_cell.length_a   1.000
_cell.length_b   1.000
_cell.length_c   1.000
_cell.angle_alpha   90.00
_cell.angle_beta   90.00
_cell.angle_gamma   90.00
#
_symmetry.space_group_name_H-M   'P 1'
#
loop_
_entity.id
_entity.type
_entity.pdbx_description
1 polymer ?
#
loop_
_entity_poly.entity_id
_entity_poly.type
_entity_poly.pdbx_seq_one_letter_code
_entity_poly.pdbx_strand_id
1 'polypeptide(L)' 'MRESITIQEAKEIKKLLNENGGRMGVSTVCRKIKSIRGKSYSSWSQFGLKIYSYQRYGRTCFAVRIAM' A
#
# COMPACT_ATOMS: atom_id res chain seq x y z
N MET A 1 1.27 -15.32 -12.45
CA MET A 1 1.63 -15.05 -11.04
C MET A 1 2.18 -13.62 -10.93
N ARG A 2 1.69 -12.85 -9.95
CA ARG A 2 2.14 -11.47 -9.78
C ARG A 2 3.43 -11.44 -8.98
N GLU A 3 4.30 -10.49 -9.32
CA GLU A 3 5.55 -10.32 -8.60
C GLU A 3 5.32 -9.67 -7.24
N SER A 4 6.23 -9.96 -6.32
CA SER A 4 6.25 -9.29 -5.01
C SER A 4 6.90 -7.92 -5.16
N ILE A 5 6.53 -6.99 -4.26
CA ILE A 5 7.24 -5.71 -4.21
C ILE A 5 8.64 -5.94 -3.64
N THR A 6 9.56 -5.04 -3.98
CA THR A 6 10.93 -5.13 -3.50
C THR A 6 11.07 -4.43 -2.14
N ILE A 7 12.20 -4.67 -1.46
CA ILE A 7 12.52 -3.98 -0.20
C ILE A 7 12.55 -2.47 -0.43
N GLN A 8 13.13 -2.03 -1.56
CA GLN A 8 13.21 -0.62 -1.88
C GLN A 8 11.82 -0.01 -2.06
N GLU A 9 10.94 -0.72 -2.77
CA GLU A 9 9.57 -0.26 -2.95
C GLU A 9 8.82 -0.19 -1.62
N ALA A 10 9.04 -1.16 -0.74
CA ALA A 10 8.44 -1.14 0.60
C ALA A 10 8.91 0.07 1.41
N LYS A 11 10.18 0.43 1.32
CA LYS A 11 10.72 1.61 2.00
C LYS A 11 10.08 2.89 1.47
N GLU A 12 9.89 2.97 0.16
CA GLU A 12 9.24 4.12 -0.46
C GLU A 12 7.78 4.25 -0.01
N ILE A 13 7.07 3.13 0.09
CA ILE A 13 5.69 3.12 0.59
C ILE A 13 5.66 3.61 2.04
N LYS A 14 6.54 3.10 2.88
CA LYS A 14 6.59 3.49 4.29
C LYS A 14 6.89 4.97 4.46
N LYS A 15 7.84 5.49 3.67
CA LYS A 15 8.16 6.91 3.70
C LYS A 15 6.95 7.74 3.31
N LEU A 16 6.26 7.34 2.25
CA LEU A 16 5.07 8.04 1.78
C LEU A 16 3.96 8.03 2.84
N LEU A 17 3.75 6.90 3.50
CA LEU A 17 2.76 6.79 4.57
C LEU A 17 3.10 7.71 5.73
N ASN A 18 4.37 7.75 6.14
CA ASN A 18 4.79 8.61 7.24
C ASN A 18 4.58 10.10 6.92
N GLU A 19 4.74 10.48 5.66
CA GLU A 19 4.51 11.86 5.23
C GLU A 19 3.02 12.20 5.19
N ASN A 20 2.14 11.21 5.21
CA ASN A 20 0.70 11.39 5.06
C ASN A 20 -0.11 10.86 6.23
N GLY A 21 0.45 10.90 7.43
CA GLY A 21 -0.26 10.53 8.65
C GLY A 21 -0.33 9.04 8.94
N GLY A 22 0.47 8.23 8.27
CA GLY A 22 0.59 6.80 8.55
C GLY A 22 -0.34 5.89 7.77
N ARG A 23 -1.21 6.45 6.92
CA ARG A 23 -2.12 5.67 6.09
C ARG A 23 -2.46 6.42 4.81
N MET A 24 -2.72 5.67 3.76
CA MET A 24 -3.14 6.22 2.47
C MET A 24 -4.00 5.21 1.72
N GLY A 25 -4.78 5.69 0.77
CA GLY A 25 -5.49 4.81 -0.14
C GLY A 25 -4.50 4.04 -1.02
N VAL A 26 -4.77 2.75 -1.24
CA VAL A 26 -3.89 1.90 -2.05
C VAL A 26 -3.72 2.47 -3.45
N SER A 27 -4.82 2.93 -4.06
CA SER A 27 -4.76 3.49 -5.41
C SER A 27 -3.88 4.74 -5.47
N THR A 28 -3.89 5.57 -4.42
CA THR A 28 -3.06 6.75 -4.35
C THR A 28 -1.59 6.37 -4.25
N VAL A 29 -1.26 5.38 -3.43
CA VAL A 29 0.12 4.88 -3.31
C VAL A 29 0.60 4.33 -4.65
N CYS A 30 -0.22 3.52 -5.32
CA CYS A 30 0.13 2.96 -6.63
C CYS A 30 0.31 4.04 -7.70
N ARG A 31 -0.42 5.15 -7.59
CA ARG A 31 -0.28 6.27 -8.52
C ARG A 31 1.04 6.99 -8.33
N LYS A 32 1.48 7.13 -7.08
CA LYS A 32 2.73 7.82 -6.74
C LYS A 32 3.96 6.94 -6.95
N ILE A 33 3.81 5.64 -6.73
CA ILE A 33 4.90 4.67 -6.93
C ILE A 33 4.45 3.71 -8.03
N LYS A 34 4.70 4.10 -9.28
CA LYS A 34 4.17 3.37 -10.44
C LYS A 34 4.73 1.96 -10.57
N SER A 35 5.93 1.72 -10.07
CA SER A 35 6.58 0.42 -10.19
C SER A 35 5.87 -0.71 -9.44
N ILE A 36 5.04 -0.37 -8.45
CA ILE A 36 4.31 -1.38 -7.68
C ILE A 36 2.96 -1.75 -8.29
N ARG A 37 2.55 -1.09 -9.35
CA ARG A 37 1.28 -1.38 -10.01
C ARG A 37 1.30 -2.77 -10.62
N GLY A 38 0.26 -3.54 -10.35
CA GLY A 38 0.16 -4.90 -10.85
C GLY A 38 0.93 -5.94 -10.06
N LYS A 39 1.65 -5.54 -9.03
CA LYS A 39 2.35 -6.48 -8.15
C LYS A 39 1.41 -7.01 -7.08
N SER A 40 1.79 -8.12 -6.45
CA SER A 40 0.95 -8.80 -5.46
C SER A 40 0.78 -7.98 -4.20
N TYR A 41 -0.47 -7.70 -3.83
CA TYR A 41 -0.76 -7.00 -2.57
C TYR A 41 -0.43 -7.85 -1.35
N SER A 42 -0.48 -9.18 -1.48
CA SER A 42 -0.14 -10.05 -0.36
C SER A 42 1.32 -9.93 0.06
N SER A 43 2.20 -9.53 -0.87
CA SER A 43 3.61 -9.33 -0.55
C SER A 43 3.87 -8.13 0.36
N TRP A 44 2.93 -7.18 0.41
CA TRP A 44 3.09 -5.98 1.25
C TRP A 44 3.15 -6.32 2.72
N SER A 45 2.43 -7.37 3.16
CA SER A 45 2.42 -7.78 4.56
C SER A 45 3.78 -8.29 5.03
N GLN A 46 4.60 -8.80 4.11
CA GLN A 46 5.94 -9.28 4.42
C GLN A 46 6.88 -8.16 4.84
N PHE A 47 6.53 -6.93 4.53
CA PHE A 47 7.34 -5.75 4.81
C PHE A 47 6.72 -4.86 5.91
N GLY A 48 5.77 -5.41 6.66
CA GLY A 48 5.15 -4.65 7.73
C GLY A 48 4.10 -3.65 7.26
N LEU A 49 3.48 -3.90 6.12
CA LEU A 49 2.41 -3.07 5.59
C LEU A 49 1.11 -3.84 5.68
N LYS A 50 0.03 -3.18 6.09
CA LYS A 50 -1.27 -3.83 6.21
C LYS A 50 -2.27 -3.14 5.30
N ILE A 51 -2.90 -3.91 4.42
CA ILE A 51 -3.97 -3.41 3.55
C ILE A 51 -5.31 -3.76 4.21
N TYR A 52 -6.20 -2.78 4.28
CA TYR A 52 -7.52 -2.98 4.86
C TYR A 52 -8.58 -2.34 3.96
N SER A 53 -9.81 -2.79 4.09
CA SER A 53 -10.93 -2.23 3.35
C SER A 53 -11.80 -1.37 4.24
N TYR A 54 -12.44 -0.37 3.64
CA TYR A 54 -13.40 0.48 4.34
C TYR A 54 -14.49 0.91 3.36
N GLN A 55 -15.61 1.36 3.92
CA GLN A 55 -16.73 1.83 3.12
C GLN A 55 -16.71 3.35 3.04
N ARG A 56 -16.90 3.87 1.83
CA ARG A 56 -17.00 5.30 1.60
C ARG A 56 -18.05 5.54 0.51
N TYR A 57 -19.10 6.26 0.88
CA TYR A 57 -20.23 6.55 -0.03
C TYR A 57 -20.80 5.28 -0.68
N GLY A 58 -20.94 4.22 0.11
CA GLY A 58 -21.47 2.95 -0.36
C GLY A 58 -20.53 2.12 -1.23
N ARG A 59 -19.28 2.55 -1.38
CA ARG A 59 -18.27 1.83 -2.16
C ARG A 59 -17.19 1.27 -1.25
N THR A 60 -16.68 0.10 -1.61
CA THR A 60 -15.56 -0.50 -0.90
C THR A 60 -14.26 0.09 -1.41
N CYS A 61 -13.49 0.67 -0.51
CA CYS A 61 -12.18 1.24 -0.81
C CYS A 61 -11.11 0.50 -0.03
N PHE A 62 -9.89 0.54 -0.54
CA PHE A 62 -8.75 -0.11 0.12
C PHE A 62 -7.72 0.93 0.51
N ALA A 63 -7.13 0.73 1.68
CA ALA A 63 -6.10 1.60 2.20
C ALA A 63 -4.97 0.75 2.77
N VAL A 64 -3.81 1.35 2.91
CA VAL A 64 -2.64 0.70 3.48
C VAL A 64 -2.13 1.52 4.66
N ARG A 65 -1.66 0.82 5.70
CA ARG A 65 -1.04 1.43 6.86
C ARG A 65 0.18 0.62 7.26
N ILE A 66 1.05 1.23 8.04
CA ILE A 66 2.19 0.50 8.60
C ILE A 66 1.67 -0.36 9.74
N ALA A 67 1.89 -1.67 9.65
CA ALA A 67 1.55 -2.62 10.71
C ALA A 67 2.66 -2.60 11.75
N MET A 68 2.28 -2.40 12.99
CA MET A 68 3.25 -2.42 14.07
C MET A 68 2.95 -3.53 15.03
#